data_78452393ea4a78819657e36b6fc2f710
#
_entry.id   78452393ea4a78819657e36b6fc2f710
#
_cell.length_a   1.000
_cell.length_b   1.000
_cell.length_c   1.000
_cell.angle_alpha   90.00
_cell.angle_beta   90.00
_cell.angle_gamma   90.00
#
_symmetry.space_group_name_H-M   'P 1'
#
loop_
_entity.id
_entity.type
_entity.pdbx_description
1 polymer ?
#
loop_
_entity_poly.entity_id
_entity_poly.type
_entity_poly.pdbx_seq_one_letter_code
_entity_poly.pdbx_strand_id
1 'polypeptide(L)'
;PIPNAQFPIPNAQFPMPNYQYLSELLARAEQIQEWLKPITYYNILGPIGLAIRKAIFRVPDEWLDNGNAPEIASVRALQQLAKKLRQAAISHSNETISTAQLTQMFAESSALQAEFAEWIDTYGYLSEVGTDIAVATWREQPEIYQKLIVTMAQKSAVTNLDESRKLGLSFWQKWRLDKCQERTTVKNEISQVYARLLADLRWTFLEIEACGLEMQVFEEAGDIFYLEFGEIQQWIRSGASVGFQDTISQRRDRLLTDRDRPIPAVVYGNLLPNSRQRSIDSATSATGIMQGIPASIGCVEGFIKICRTATTDLGESAIVVVPYTDAGWAPLLLGATAIISEVGGQLSHGAIIAREYKIPAVMNIPEATTRLRDGQKVRVDGYLGTVELLE
;
A
#
# COMPACT_ATOMS: atom_id res chain seq x y z
N PRO A 1 -12.26 24.28 0.23
CA PRO A 1 -11.08 24.10 -0.59
C PRO A 1 -9.92 23.93 0.36
N ILE A 2 -9.40 22.68 0.45
CA ILE A 2 -8.14 22.43 1.15
C ILE A 2 -7.07 23.06 0.25
N PRO A 3 -6.27 24.02 0.73
CA PRO A 3 -5.22 24.59 -0.09
C PRO A 3 -4.30 23.47 -0.59
N ASN A 4 -3.87 23.54 -1.83
CA ASN A 4 -2.77 22.73 -2.34
C ASN A 4 -1.50 23.16 -1.59
N ALA A 5 -1.32 22.64 -0.38
CA ALA A 5 -0.12 22.87 0.39
C ALA A 5 1.01 22.07 -0.25
N GLN A 6 1.73 22.71 -1.15
CA GLN A 6 3.07 22.28 -1.52
C GLN A 6 3.96 22.51 -0.28
N PHE A 7 4.11 21.47 0.52
CA PHE A 7 5.06 21.52 1.62
C PHE A 7 6.44 21.15 1.07
N PRO A 8 7.45 22.02 1.24
CA PRO A 8 8.80 21.71 0.80
C PRO A 8 9.29 20.45 1.53
N ILE A 9 9.98 19.59 0.78
CA ILE A 9 10.76 18.50 1.35
C ILE A 9 11.85 19.15 2.19
N PRO A 10 12.19 18.63 3.37
CA PRO A 10 13.35 19.11 4.11
C PRO A 10 14.63 18.68 3.38
N ASN A 11 15.02 19.40 2.35
CA ASN A 11 16.39 19.45 1.83
C ASN A 11 17.08 20.71 2.36
N ALA A 12 16.59 21.25 3.44
CA ALA A 12 17.10 22.45 4.01
C ALA A 12 18.08 22.10 5.13
N GLN A 13 19.22 22.75 5.11
CA GLN A 13 19.95 23.06 6.30
C GLN A 13 18.92 23.62 7.32
N PHE A 14 18.49 22.79 8.28
CA PHE A 14 17.55 23.22 9.31
C PHE A 14 18.17 24.40 10.07
N PRO A 15 17.44 25.49 10.30
CA PRO A 15 17.87 26.50 11.26
C PRO A 15 18.02 25.80 12.63
N MET A 16 18.99 26.24 13.42
CA MET A 16 19.21 25.76 14.80
C MET A 16 17.88 25.46 15.48
N PRO A 17 17.71 24.29 16.12
CA PRO A 17 16.44 23.88 16.70
C PRO A 17 15.97 24.97 17.69
N ASN A 18 14.89 25.62 17.32
CA ASN A 18 14.28 26.66 18.11
C ASN A 18 12.95 26.11 18.64
N TYR A 19 12.69 26.26 19.94
CA TYR A 19 11.40 25.90 20.53
C TYR A 19 10.21 26.60 19.85
N GLN A 20 10.41 27.75 19.23
CA GLN A 20 9.39 28.40 18.41
C GLN A 20 9.03 27.53 17.21
N TYR A 21 10.02 27.01 16.47
CA TYR A 21 9.81 26.13 15.32
C TYR A 21 9.13 24.82 15.71
N LEU A 22 9.56 24.19 16.83
CA LEU A 22 8.90 23.02 17.39
C LEU A 22 7.42 23.29 17.76
N SER A 23 7.14 24.48 18.28
CA SER A 23 5.77 24.89 18.61
C SER A 23 4.90 25.08 17.36
N GLU A 24 5.46 25.57 16.26
CA GLU A 24 4.78 25.69 14.97
C GLU A 24 4.49 24.31 14.37
N LEU A 25 5.45 23.38 14.42
CA LEU A 25 5.26 21.99 13.98
C LEU A 25 4.20 21.28 14.83
N LEU A 26 4.22 21.47 16.13
CA LEU A 26 3.19 20.93 17.04
C LEU A 26 1.81 21.45 16.67
N ALA A 27 1.66 22.75 16.47
CA ALA A 27 0.39 23.36 16.08
C ALA A 27 -0.11 22.80 14.74
N ARG A 28 0.80 22.55 13.78
CA ARG A 28 0.49 21.89 12.52
C ARG A 28 0.00 20.45 12.73
N ALA A 29 0.67 19.67 13.57
CA ALA A 29 0.25 18.30 13.89
C ALA A 29 -1.14 18.26 14.54
N GLU A 30 -1.41 19.16 15.50
CA GLU A 30 -2.71 19.34 16.15
C GLU A 30 -3.80 19.70 15.14
N GLN A 31 -3.53 20.59 14.20
CA GLN A 31 -4.47 20.97 13.15
C GLN A 31 -4.77 19.80 12.21
N ILE A 32 -3.77 19.04 11.80
CA ILE A 32 -3.96 17.84 10.96
C ILE A 32 -4.84 16.82 11.68
N GLN A 33 -4.63 16.60 12.98
CA GLN A 33 -5.47 15.70 13.78
C GLN A 33 -6.93 16.14 13.85
N GLU A 34 -7.19 17.45 13.97
CA GLU A 34 -8.56 17.97 13.93
C GLU A 34 -9.24 17.71 12.57
N TRP A 35 -8.52 17.83 11.47
CA TRP A 35 -9.04 17.50 10.15
C TRP A 35 -9.23 15.99 9.93
N LEU A 36 -8.36 15.15 10.51
CA LEU A 36 -8.48 13.71 10.42
C LEU A 36 -9.77 13.17 11.07
N LYS A 37 -10.27 13.77 12.16
CA LYS A 37 -11.46 13.30 12.86
C LYS A 37 -12.68 13.11 11.94
N PRO A 38 -13.18 14.14 11.23
CA PRO A 38 -14.31 13.97 10.32
C PRO A 38 -13.97 13.13 9.10
N ILE A 39 -12.76 13.26 8.56
CA ILE A 39 -12.34 12.50 7.35
C ILE A 39 -12.26 11.01 7.64
N THR A 40 -11.75 10.61 8.82
CA THR A 40 -11.74 9.19 9.25
C THR A 40 -13.16 8.61 9.28
N TYR A 41 -14.11 9.36 9.82
CA TYR A 41 -15.52 8.93 9.86
C TYR A 41 -16.05 8.67 8.44
N TYR A 42 -15.84 9.61 7.52
CA TYR A 42 -16.29 9.46 6.14
C TYR A 42 -15.51 8.38 5.36
N ASN A 43 -14.23 8.17 5.67
CA ASN A 43 -13.42 7.11 5.07
C ASN A 43 -13.94 5.71 5.45
N ILE A 44 -14.43 5.55 6.68
CA ILE A 44 -15.08 4.31 7.14
C ILE A 44 -16.47 4.13 6.50
N LEU A 45 -17.26 5.18 6.41
CA LEU A 45 -18.62 5.11 5.87
C LEU A 45 -18.69 5.04 4.34
N GLY A 46 -17.67 5.53 3.64
CA GLY A 46 -17.64 5.56 2.17
C GLY A 46 -17.85 4.18 1.54
N PRO A 47 -17.05 3.16 1.89
CA PRO A 47 -17.21 1.79 1.42
C PRO A 47 -18.58 1.18 1.75
N ILE A 48 -19.09 1.43 2.96
CA ILE A 48 -20.42 0.95 3.40
C ILE A 48 -21.52 1.56 2.53
N GLY A 49 -21.47 2.88 2.32
CA GLY A 49 -22.41 3.60 1.48
C GLY A 49 -22.39 3.14 0.02
N LEU A 50 -21.21 2.79 -0.51
CA LEU A 50 -21.05 2.21 -1.84
C LEU A 50 -21.66 0.79 -1.89
N ALA A 51 -21.37 -0.05 -0.90
CA ALA A 51 -21.88 -1.41 -0.83
C ALA A 51 -23.44 -1.43 -0.80
N ILE A 52 -24.05 -0.55 0.00
CA ILE A 52 -25.50 -0.41 0.06
C ILE A 52 -26.07 0.02 -1.31
N ARG A 53 -25.47 1.01 -1.97
CA ARG A 53 -25.91 1.44 -3.31
C ARG A 53 -25.80 0.33 -4.35
N LYS A 54 -24.69 -0.40 -4.36
CA LYS A 54 -24.49 -1.55 -5.24
C LYS A 54 -25.59 -2.60 -5.04
N ALA A 55 -25.93 -2.91 -3.80
CA ALA A 55 -27.00 -3.85 -3.48
C ALA A 55 -28.37 -3.35 -3.97
N ILE A 56 -28.71 -2.08 -3.74
CA ILE A 56 -29.97 -1.47 -4.19
C ILE A 56 -30.08 -1.47 -5.71
N PHE A 57 -29.03 -0.99 -6.39
CA PHE A 57 -29.03 -0.86 -7.86
C PHE A 57 -28.64 -2.16 -8.59
N ARG A 58 -28.22 -3.20 -7.85
CA ARG A 58 -27.75 -4.49 -8.40
C ARG A 58 -26.67 -4.30 -9.47
N VAL A 59 -25.66 -3.47 -9.15
CA VAL A 59 -24.51 -3.22 -10.01
C VAL A 59 -23.37 -4.15 -9.63
N PRO A 60 -22.92 -5.02 -10.56
CA PRO A 60 -21.76 -5.88 -10.33
C PRO A 60 -20.48 -5.06 -10.16
N ASP A 61 -19.53 -5.56 -9.37
CA ASP A 61 -18.23 -4.90 -9.16
C ASP A 61 -17.43 -4.72 -10.46
N GLU A 62 -17.57 -5.66 -11.37
CA GLU A 62 -16.91 -5.67 -12.68
C GLU A 62 -17.30 -4.49 -13.58
N TRP A 63 -18.43 -3.84 -13.31
CA TRP A 63 -18.89 -2.67 -14.08
C TRP A 63 -18.31 -1.37 -13.56
N LEU A 64 -17.88 -1.32 -12.29
CA LEU A 64 -17.32 -0.11 -11.69
C LEU A 64 -15.92 0.16 -12.23
N ASP A 65 -15.67 1.41 -12.58
CA ASP A 65 -14.33 1.90 -12.92
C ASP A 65 -13.65 2.43 -11.65
N ASN A 66 -12.61 1.76 -11.22
CA ASN A 66 -11.75 2.17 -10.11
C ASN A 66 -10.47 2.87 -10.61
N GLY A 67 -10.36 3.17 -11.89
CA GLY A 67 -9.15 3.72 -12.50
C GLY A 67 -8.65 5.02 -11.88
N ASN A 68 -9.54 5.77 -11.21
CA ASN A 68 -9.20 6.99 -10.48
C ASN A 68 -8.81 6.72 -9.01
N ALA A 69 -8.80 5.48 -8.56
CA ALA A 69 -8.25 5.16 -7.25
C ALA A 69 -6.73 5.45 -7.25
N PRO A 70 -6.19 6.14 -6.23
CA PRO A 70 -4.79 6.58 -6.23
C PRO A 70 -3.79 5.46 -6.47
N GLU A 71 -4.03 4.29 -5.89
CA GLU A 71 -3.23 3.09 -6.05
C GLU A 71 -3.19 2.59 -7.51
N ILE A 72 -4.31 2.68 -8.24
CA ILE A 72 -4.39 2.25 -9.65
C ILE A 72 -3.79 3.33 -10.56
N ALA A 73 -4.13 4.60 -10.30
CA ALA A 73 -3.63 5.73 -11.06
C ALA A 73 -2.09 5.84 -10.97
N SER A 74 -1.52 5.66 -9.77
CA SER A 74 -0.08 5.68 -9.56
C SER A 74 0.66 4.62 -10.37
N VAL A 75 0.11 3.42 -10.39
CA VAL A 75 0.67 2.30 -11.13
C VAL A 75 0.58 2.51 -12.64
N ARG A 76 -0.56 2.99 -13.15
CA ARG A 76 -0.71 3.35 -14.57
C ARG A 76 0.34 4.40 -15.01
N ALA A 77 0.59 5.39 -14.16
CA ALA A 77 1.61 6.40 -14.43
C ALA A 77 3.03 5.80 -14.43
N LEU A 78 3.37 4.89 -13.50
CA LEU A 78 4.64 4.15 -13.53
C LEU A 78 4.80 3.30 -14.80
N GLN A 79 3.74 2.64 -15.24
CA GLN A 79 3.77 1.86 -16.49
C GLN A 79 3.99 2.75 -17.72
N GLN A 80 3.44 3.96 -17.72
CA GLN A 80 3.70 4.92 -18.80
C GLN A 80 5.18 5.36 -18.81
N LEU A 81 5.76 5.65 -17.64
CA LEU A 81 7.20 5.94 -17.53
C LEU A 81 8.05 4.77 -18.01
N ALA A 82 7.74 3.55 -17.60
CA ALA A 82 8.44 2.33 -18.05
C ALA A 82 8.33 2.14 -19.58
N LYS A 83 7.15 2.41 -20.18
CA LYS A 83 6.95 2.37 -21.62
C LYS A 83 7.81 3.40 -22.36
N LYS A 84 7.88 4.64 -21.86
CA LYS A 84 8.74 5.69 -22.43
C LYS A 84 10.22 5.32 -22.35
N LEU A 85 10.68 4.83 -21.18
CA LEU A 85 12.05 4.34 -21.01
C LEU A 85 12.38 3.24 -22.01
N ARG A 86 11.50 2.24 -22.17
CA ARG A 86 11.67 1.17 -23.14
C ARG A 86 11.70 1.67 -24.58
N GLN A 87 10.82 2.58 -24.97
CA GLN A 87 10.80 3.17 -26.30
C GLN A 87 12.11 3.91 -26.62
N ALA A 88 12.62 4.70 -25.66
CA ALA A 88 13.90 5.35 -25.76
C ALA A 88 15.03 4.34 -25.93
N ALA A 89 15.00 3.24 -25.20
CA ALA A 89 16.03 2.19 -25.26
C ALA A 89 16.03 1.45 -26.61
N ILE A 90 14.86 1.07 -27.14
CA ILE A 90 14.73 0.40 -28.46
C ILE A 90 15.21 1.31 -29.60
N SER A 91 15.03 2.62 -29.51
CA SER A 91 15.53 3.55 -30.53
C SER A 91 17.05 3.68 -30.55
N HIS A 92 17.75 3.23 -29.52
CA HIS A 92 19.22 3.33 -29.40
C HIS A 92 19.96 2.00 -29.68
N SER A 93 19.28 0.84 -29.59
CA SER A 93 19.90 -0.46 -29.90
C SER A 93 18.87 -1.48 -30.36
N ASN A 94 19.27 -2.34 -31.33
CA ASN A 94 18.47 -3.47 -31.81
C ASN A 94 18.69 -4.76 -31.00
N GLU A 95 19.44 -4.71 -29.90
CA GLU A 95 19.79 -5.86 -29.06
C GLU A 95 18.95 -5.89 -27.77
N THR A 96 18.98 -7.04 -27.11
CA THR A 96 18.33 -7.22 -25.80
C THR A 96 18.95 -6.28 -24.77
N ILE A 97 18.21 -5.30 -24.31
CA ILE A 97 18.69 -4.24 -23.42
C ILE A 97 18.81 -4.79 -22.01
N SER A 98 19.99 -4.64 -21.41
CA SER A 98 20.24 -5.06 -20.03
C SER A 98 19.61 -4.11 -18.99
N THR A 99 19.33 -4.61 -17.78
CA THR A 99 18.84 -3.81 -16.65
C THR A 99 19.78 -2.64 -16.33
N ALA A 100 21.11 -2.88 -16.41
CA ALA A 100 22.10 -1.84 -16.15
C ALA A 100 22.03 -0.68 -17.16
N GLN A 101 21.83 -0.98 -18.44
CA GLN A 101 21.65 0.02 -19.49
C GLN A 101 20.37 0.83 -19.28
N LEU A 102 19.25 0.18 -18.96
CA LEU A 102 17.99 0.88 -18.65
C LEU A 102 18.13 1.78 -17.43
N THR A 103 18.82 1.34 -16.38
CA THR A 103 19.08 2.15 -15.18
C THR A 103 19.90 3.38 -15.52
N GLN A 104 20.97 3.23 -16.32
CA GLN A 104 21.79 4.35 -16.75
C GLN A 104 20.98 5.33 -17.61
N MET A 105 20.22 4.83 -18.59
CA MET A 105 19.37 5.67 -19.46
C MET A 105 18.30 6.43 -18.67
N PHE A 106 17.70 5.78 -17.67
CA PHE A 106 16.75 6.44 -16.78
C PHE A 106 17.45 7.57 -15.97
N ALA A 107 18.64 7.32 -15.42
CA ALA A 107 19.39 8.31 -14.65
C ALA A 107 19.88 9.51 -15.49
N GLU A 108 20.23 9.27 -16.76
CA GLU A 108 20.72 10.32 -17.66
C GLU A 108 19.63 11.14 -18.34
N SER A 109 18.39 10.64 -18.37
CA SER A 109 17.26 11.31 -19.01
C SER A 109 16.61 12.35 -18.10
N SER A 110 16.93 13.63 -18.29
CA SER A 110 16.31 14.74 -17.54
C SER A 110 14.77 14.76 -17.66
N ALA A 111 14.22 14.36 -18.80
CA ALA A 111 12.77 14.32 -19.03
C ALA A 111 12.11 13.22 -18.18
N LEU A 112 12.68 12.00 -18.14
CA LEU A 112 12.15 10.91 -17.32
C LEU A 112 12.32 11.19 -15.82
N GLN A 113 13.41 11.82 -15.42
CA GLN A 113 13.63 12.26 -14.04
C GLN A 113 12.59 13.32 -13.61
N ALA A 114 12.28 14.29 -14.48
CA ALA A 114 11.26 15.30 -14.20
C ALA A 114 9.84 14.67 -14.07
N GLU A 115 9.48 13.77 -14.99
CA GLU A 115 8.18 13.05 -14.90
C GLU A 115 8.12 12.15 -13.65
N PHE A 116 9.22 11.54 -13.27
CA PHE A 116 9.27 10.75 -12.03
C PHE A 116 9.14 11.63 -10.78
N ALA A 117 9.76 12.81 -10.78
CA ALA A 117 9.59 13.79 -9.69
C ALA A 117 8.10 14.23 -9.58
N GLU A 118 7.44 14.50 -10.70
CA GLU A 118 6.00 14.80 -10.72
C GLU A 118 5.16 13.63 -10.19
N TRP A 119 5.55 12.39 -10.52
CA TRP A 119 4.89 11.20 -9.99
C TRP A 119 5.06 11.09 -8.48
N ILE A 120 6.27 11.34 -7.94
CA ILE A 120 6.52 11.39 -6.49
C ILE A 120 5.69 12.49 -5.82
N ASP A 121 5.58 13.68 -6.42
CA ASP A 121 4.76 14.76 -5.86
C ASP A 121 3.27 14.41 -5.84
N THR A 122 2.81 13.65 -6.84
CA THR A 122 1.40 13.27 -6.96
C THR A 122 1.02 12.10 -6.07
N TYR A 123 1.87 11.06 -5.97
CA TYR A 123 1.55 9.77 -5.33
C TYR A 123 2.47 9.43 -4.15
N GLY A 124 3.53 10.18 -3.90
CA GLY A 124 4.54 9.90 -2.89
C GLY A 124 4.03 9.88 -1.44
N TYR A 125 2.80 10.34 -1.19
CA TYR A 125 2.12 10.24 0.12
C TYR A 125 1.62 8.83 0.43
N LEU A 126 1.57 7.92 -0.54
CA LEU A 126 1.16 6.54 -0.32
C LEU A 126 2.24 5.78 0.46
N SER A 127 1.82 4.78 1.24
CA SER A 127 2.69 3.90 2.03
C SER A 127 2.21 2.45 1.93
N GLU A 128 3.03 1.49 2.37
CA GLU A 128 2.66 0.08 2.42
C GLU A 128 1.51 -0.20 3.38
N VAL A 129 1.42 0.58 4.46
CA VAL A 129 0.34 0.51 5.45
C VAL A 129 -0.28 1.89 5.56
N GLY A 130 -1.34 2.13 4.80
CA GLY A 130 -1.94 3.45 4.64
C GLY A 130 -2.56 4.07 5.91
N THR A 131 -2.58 3.33 7.03
CA THR A 131 -3.10 3.78 8.31
C THR A 131 -2.05 3.90 9.41
N ASP A 132 -0.80 3.52 9.14
CA ASP A 132 0.30 3.55 10.09
C ASP A 132 1.32 4.63 9.71
N ILE A 133 1.36 5.70 10.49
CA ILE A 133 2.30 6.81 10.27
C ILE A 133 3.76 6.46 10.61
N ALA A 134 4.03 5.33 11.26
CA ALA A 134 5.40 4.84 11.49
C ALA A 134 6.01 4.22 10.23
N VAL A 135 5.18 3.84 9.24
CA VAL A 135 5.63 3.26 7.97
C VAL A 135 6.00 4.35 6.98
N ALA A 136 7.17 4.20 6.35
CA ALA A 136 7.68 5.15 5.36
C ALA A 136 6.73 5.30 4.16
N THR A 137 6.61 6.54 3.68
CA THR A 137 5.88 6.85 2.45
C THR A 137 6.75 6.60 1.21
N TRP A 138 6.14 6.51 0.05
CA TRP A 138 6.87 6.31 -1.22
C TRP A 138 7.86 7.44 -1.52
N ARG A 139 7.55 8.65 -1.08
CA ARG A 139 8.43 9.81 -1.20
C ARG A 139 9.76 9.64 -0.46
N GLU A 140 9.76 8.88 0.61
CA GLU A 140 10.94 8.62 1.44
C GLU A 140 11.82 7.48 0.88
N GLN A 141 11.30 6.72 -0.09
CA GLN A 141 11.97 5.56 -0.69
C GLN A 141 11.91 5.58 -2.23
N PRO A 142 12.27 6.68 -2.91
CA PRO A 142 12.10 6.84 -4.35
C PRO A 142 12.88 5.82 -5.17
N GLU A 143 14.02 5.31 -4.66
CA GLU A 143 14.87 4.33 -5.31
C GLU A 143 14.16 2.98 -5.56
N ILE A 144 13.20 2.61 -4.72
CA ILE A 144 12.40 1.39 -4.90
C ILE A 144 11.57 1.51 -6.19
N TYR A 145 10.95 2.66 -6.40
CA TYR A 145 10.07 2.90 -7.54
C TYR A 145 10.84 3.14 -8.84
N GLN A 146 12.05 3.73 -8.76
CA GLN A 146 12.97 3.81 -9.90
C GLN A 146 13.37 2.41 -10.39
N LYS A 147 13.76 1.51 -9.48
CA LYS A 147 14.04 0.11 -9.81
C LYS A 147 12.82 -0.59 -10.41
N LEU A 148 11.63 -0.31 -9.90
CA LEU A 148 10.38 -0.88 -10.42
C LEU A 148 10.11 -0.43 -11.87
N ILE A 149 10.31 0.86 -12.20
CA ILE A 149 10.19 1.39 -13.57
C ILE A 149 11.13 0.63 -14.51
N VAL A 150 12.38 0.43 -14.12
CA VAL A 150 13.38 -0.30 -14.91
C VAL A 150 12.96 -1.76 -15.12
N THR A 151 12.49 -2.42 -14.05
CA THR A 151 12.01 -3.80 -14.11
C THR A 151 10.79 -3.94 -15.04
N MET A 152 9.85 -3.00 -14.95
CA MET A 152 8.68 -2.95 -15.85
C MET A 152 9.09 -2.70 -17.31
N ALA A 153 10.09 -1.84 -17.56
CA ALA A 153 10.58 -1.54 -18.89
C ALA A 153 11.26 -2.76 -19.53
N GLN A 154 11.90 -3.62 -18.73
CA GLN A 154 12.53 -4.85 -19.19
C GLN A 154 11.52 -5.94 -19.57
N LYS A 155 10.46 -6.12 -18.78
CA LYS A 155 9.39 -7.10 -19.05
C LYS A 155 8.57 -6.66 -20.26
N SER A 156 8.48 -7.52 -21.29
CA SER A 156 7.81 -7.24 -22.58
C SER A 156 6.30 -7.04 -22.51
N ALA A 157 5.69 -7.47 -21.42
CA ALA A 157 4.24 -7.52 -21.24
C ALA A 157 3.73 -6.33 -20.42
N VAL A 158 3.84 -5.10 -20.96
CA VAL A 158 2.95 -4.04 -20.52
C VAL A 158 1.57 -4.36 -21.10
N THR A 159 0.74 -5.04 -20.35
CA THR A 159 -0.66 -5.29 -20.71
C THR A 159 -1.28 -3.91 -20.97
N ASN A 160 -1.75 -3.66 -22.20
CA ASN A 160 -2.43 -2.43 -22.54
C ASN A 160 -3.73 -2.38 -21.74
N LEU A 161 -3.73 -1.61 -20.64
CA LEU A 161 -4.89 -1.40 -19.77
C LEU A 161 -5.93 -0.43 -20.38
N ASP A 162 -5.62 0.15 -21.53
CA ASP A 162 -6.46 1.15 -22.22
C ASP A 162 -7.66 0.57 -23.00
N GLU A 163 -7.92 -0.72 -22.91
CA GLU A 163 -9.21 -1.21 -23.37
C GLU A 163 -10.29 -0.78 -22.35
N SER A 164 -10.74 0.46 -22.47
CA SER A 164 -12.01 0.91 -21.89
C SER A 164 -13.06 -0.16 -22.17
N ARG A 165 -13.50 -0.85 -21.12
CA ARG A 165 -14.54 -1.88 -21.21
C ARG A 165 -15.77 -1.25 -21.86
N LYS A 166 -15.95 -1.43 -23.16
CA LYS A 166 -17.20 -1.07 -23.85
C LYS A 166 -18.26 -2.05 -23.40
N LEU A 167 -18.83 -1.82 -22.23
CA LEU A 167 -20.00 -2.55 -21.77
C LEU A 167 -21.18 -2.10 -22.63
N GLY A 168 -21.73 -3.02 -23.40
CA GLY A 168 -22.96 -2.79 -24.17
C GLY A 168 -24.19 -2.67 -23.25
N LEU A 169 -24.19 -1.68 -22.37
CA LEU A 169 -25.23 -1.49 -21.35
C LEU A 169 -26.45 -0.78 -21.93
N SER A 170 -27.65 -1.24 -21.53
CA SER A 170 -28.90 -0.53 -21.78
C SER A 170 -28.93 0.79 -21.02
N PHE A 171 -29.81 1.72 -21.42
CA PHE A 171 -29.99 3.03 -20.77
C PHE A 171 -30.16 2.93 -19.25
N TRP A 172 -31.01 2.01 -18.77
CA TRP A 172 -31.26 1.81 -17.34
C TRP A 172 -30.07 1.20 -16.59
N GLN A 173 -29.31 0.32 -17.22
CA GLN A 173 -28.07 -0.22 -16.66
C GLN A 173 -27.01 0.85 -16.52
N LYS A 174 -26.87 1.71 -17.55
CA LYS A 174 -25.95 2.84 -17.53
C LYS A 174 -26.31 3.84 -16.41
N TRP A 175 -27.59 4.22 -16.30
CA TRP A 175 -28.04 5.11 -15.23
C TRP A 175 -27.75 4.55 -13.82
N ARG A 176 -27.97 3.23 -13.58
CA ARG A 176 -27.62 2.59 -12.30
C ARG A 176 -26.12 2.60 -12.05
N LEU A 177 -25.34 2.32 -13.08
CA LEU A 177 -23.88 2.36 -13.02
C LEU A 177 -23.38 3.75 -12.65
N ASP A 178 -23.89 4.79 -13.34
CA ASP A 178 -23.49 6.18 -13.06
C ASP A 178 -23.75 6.57 -11.61
N LYS A 179 -24.87 6.13 -11.01
CA LYS A 179 -25.20 6.38 -9.60
C LYS A 179 -24.24 5.67 -8.62
N CYS A 180 -23.71 4.53 -8.99
CA CYS A 180 -22.68 3.85 -8.19
C CYS A 180 -21.29 4.47 -8.44
N GLN A 181 -21.00 4.85 -9.69
CA GLN A 181 -19.71 5.47 -10.06
C GLN A 181 -19.50 6.82 -9.36
N GLU A 182 -20.53 7.66 -9.26
CA GLU A 182 -20.49 8.90 -8.46
C GLU A 182 -20.00 8.64 -7.03
N ARG A 183 -20.49 7.56 -6.41
CA ARG A 183 -20.09 7.19 -5.04
C ARG A 183 -18.67 6.61 -4.97
N THR A 184 -18.28 5.86 -5.98
CA THR A 184 -16.91 5.35 -6.09
C THR A 184 -15.91 6.50 -6.15
N THR A 185 -16.20 7.53 -6.95
CA THR A 185 -15.37 8.73 -7.05
C THR A 185 -15.25 9.46 -5.71
N VAL A 186 -16.38 9.74 -5.04
CA VAL A 186 -16.38 10.40 -3.72
C VAL A 186 -15.61 9.58 -2.68
N LYS A 187 -15.80 8.25 -2.64
CA LYS A 187 -15.05 7.36 -1.75
C LYS A 187 -13.54 7.47 -2.01
N ASN A 188 -13.12 7.44 -3.28
CA ASN A 188 -11.70 7.51 -3.64
C ASN A 188 -11.09 8.88 -3.27
N GLU A 189 -11.82 9.99 -3.47
CA GLU A 189 -11.41 11.34 -3.07
C GLU A 189 -11.24 11.44 -1.55
N ILE A 190 -12.18 10.91 -0.77
CA ILE A 190 -12.08 10.88 0.71
C ILE A 190 -10.86 10.06 1.14
N SER A 191 -10.66 8.86 0.58
CA SER A 191 -9.51 8.01 0.89
C SER A 191 -8.19 8.69 0.52
N GLN A 192 -8.15 9.42 -0.58
CA GLN A 192 -6.98 10.19 -0.99
C GLN A 192 -6.65 11.32 0.01
N VAL A 193 -7.66 12.09 0.41
CA VAL A 193 -7.48 13.17 1.40
C VAL A 193 -7.02 12.60 2.74
N TYR A 194 -7.62 11.48 3.17
CA TYR A 194 -7.24 10.78 4.39
C TYR A 194 -5.76 10.35 4.37
N ALA A 195 -5.34 9.67 3.30
CA ALA A 195 -3.96 9.21 3.16
C ALA A 195 -2.95 10.37 3.09
N ARG A 196 -3.30 11.48 2.41
CA ARG A 196 -2.46 12.70 2.38
C ARG A 196 -2.30 13.33 3.76
N LEU A 197 -3.37 13.42 4.53
CA LEU A 197 -3.30 13.97 5.89
C LEU A 197 -2.44 13.10 6.82
N LEU A 198 -2.49 11.78 6.68
CA LEU A 198 -1.62 10.88 7.45
C LEU A 198 -0.15 11.03 7.04
N ALA A 199 0.14 11.17 5.75
CA ALA A 199 1.49 11.43 5.27
C ALA A 199 2.01 12.78 5.75
N ASP A 200 1.18 13.85 5.70
CA ASP A 200 1.54 15.17 6.22
C ASP A 200 1.80 15.13 7.72
N LEU A 201 1.03 14.34 8.47
CA LEU A 201 1.25 14.13 9.90
C LEU A 201 2.59 13.43 10.15
N ARG A 202 2.88 12.35 9.39
CA ARG A 202 4.17 11.65 9.45
C ARG A 202 5.33 12.59 9.17
N TRP A 203 5.30 13.35 8.08
CA TRP A 203 6.38 14.26 7.72
C TRP A 203 6.56 15.37 8.77
N THR A 204 5.47 15.85 9.38
CA THR A 204 5.55 16.78 10.51
C THR A 204 6.25 16.15 11.71
N PHE A 205 5.97 14.88 12.02
CA PHE A 205 6.67 14.16 13.10
C PHE A 205 8.14 13.91 12.79
N LEU A 206 8.50 13.62 11.54
CA LEU A 206 9.90 13.49 11.15
C LEU A 206 10.68 14.81 11.28
N GLU A 207 10.03 15.96 11.03
CA GLU A 207 10.64 17.28 11.27
C GLU A 207 10.81 17.53 12.79
N ILE A 208 9.83 17.16 13.61
CA ILE A 208 9.94 17.23 15.09
C ILE A 208 11.06 16.29 15.57
N GLU A 209 11.16 15.08 15.02
CA GLU A 209 12.20 14.12 15.35
C GLU A 209 13.60 14.65 15.01
N ALA A 210 13.77 15.24 13.83
CA ALA A 210 15.05 15.83 13.43
C ALA A 210 15.53 16.88 14.46
N CYS A 211 14.63 17.75 14.92
CA CYS A 211 14.94 18.70 16.00
C CYS A 211 15.28 17.97 17.31
N GLY A 212 14.56 16.90 17.64
CA GLY A 212 14.81 16.10 18.85
C GLY A 212 16.14 15.36 18.84
N LEU A 213 16.58 14.87 17.67
CA LEU A 213 17.91 14.27 17.48
C LEU A 213 19.01 15.32 17.69
N GLU A 214 18.89 16.52 17.10
CA GLU A 214 19.84 17.62 17.31
C GLU A 214 19.91 18.06 18.78
N MET A 215 18.78 18.05 19.50
CA MET A 215 18.69 18.37 20.93
C MET A 215 19.07 17.19 21.83
N GLN A 216 19.46 16.04 21.28
CA GLN A 216 19.78 14.81 22.01
C GLN A 216 18.62 14.27 22.88
N VAL A 217 17.39 14.56 22.50
CA VAL A 217 16.16 14.01 23.11
C VAL A 217 15.89 12.59 22.58
N PHE A 218 16.17 12.37 21.30
CA PHE A 218 16.14 11.08 20.62
C PHE A 218 17.55 10.57 20.31
N GLU A 219 17.73 9.25 20.24
CA GLU A 219 19.02 8.61 19.91
C GLU A 219 19.06 8.13 18.46
N GLU A 220 17.93 7.62 17.97
CA GLU A 220 17.83 7.01 16.65
C GLU A 220 16.62 7.54 15.87
N ALA A 221 16.75 7.55 14.54
CA ALA A 221 15.61 7.86 13.67
C ALA A 221 14.50 6.83 13.83
N GLY A 222 13.26 7.29 13.97
CA GLY A 222 12.09 6.48 14.25
C GLY A 222 11.68 6.45 15.72
N ASP A 223 12.49 7.00 16.62
CA ASP A 223 12.20 7.03 18.07
C ASP A 223 10.89 7.73 18.40
N ILE A 224 10.55 8.78 17.68
CA ILE A 224 9.32 9.55 17.88
C ILE A 224 8.05 8.70 17.77
N PHE A 225 8.07 7.64 16.94
CA PHE A 225 6.91 6.78 16.72
C PHE A 225 6.64 5.79 17.86
N TYR A 226 7.55 5.70 18.85
CA TYR A 226 7.33 4.97 20.09
C TYR A 226 6.70 5.84 21.19
N LEU A 227 6.54 7.16 20.97
CA LEU A 227 5.90 8.07 21.92
C LEU A 227 4.43 8.28 21.60
N GLU A 228 3.65 8.50 22.66
CA GLU A 228 2.29 8.98 22.51
C GLU A 228 2.27 10.47 22.16
N PHE A 229 1.26 10.90 21.41
CA PHE A 229 1.15 12.31 21.02
C PHE A 229 1.16 13.26 22.22
N GLY A 230 0.52 12.87 23.33
CA GLY A 230 0.52 13.64 24.57
C GLY A 230 1.91 13.84 25.20
N GLU A 231 2.79 12.85 25.07
CA GLU A 231 4.18 12.94 25.55
C GLU A 231 4.98 13.93 24.69
N ILE A 232 4.80 13.89 23.36
CA ILE A 232 5.41 14.85 22.43
C ILE A 232 4.92 16.26 22.71
N GLN A 233 3.62 16.46 22.94
CA GLN A 233 3.03 17.75 23.32
C GLN A 233 3.64 18.26 24.62
N GLN A 234 3.76 17.42 25.64
CA GLN A 234 4.32 17.79 26.93
C GLN A 234 5.79 18.21 26.79
N TRP A 235 6.58 17.41 26.05
CA TRP A 235 7.98 17.76 25.78
C TRP A 235 8.12 19.13 25.13
N ILE A 236 7.44 19.38 24.02
CA ILE A 236 7.56 20.63 23.27
C ILE A 236 7.09 21.85 24.11
N ARG A 237 6.04 21.70 24.91
CA ARG A 237 5.48 22.79 25.72
C ARG A 237 6.26 23.07 27.00
N SER A 238 6.83 22.07 27.64
CA SER A 238 7.49 22.21 28.95
C SER A 238 9.01 22.03 28.91
N GLY A 239 9.57 21.56 27.79
CA GLY A 239 10.98 21.19 27.68
C GLY A 239 11.35 19.89 28.42
N ALA A 240 10.38 19.19 29.00
CA ALA A 240 10.63 17.98 29.79
C ALA A 240 10.65 16.73 28.93
N SER A 241 11.82 16.13 28.75
CA SER A 241 12.01 14.85 28.02
C SER A 241 12.52 13.72 28.93
N VAL A 242 12.30 13.84 30.23
CA VAL A 242 12.81 12.87 31.22
C VAL A 242 12.16 11.52 31.02
N GLY A 243 12.98 10.48 30.87
CA GLY A 243 12.54 9.08 30.76
C GLY A 243 12.08 8.65 29.34
N PHE A 244 12.27 9.47 28.31
CA PHE A 244 11.90 9.08 26.95
C PHE A 244 12.68 7.87 26.46
N GLN A 245 13.98 7.80 26.71
CA GLN A 245 14.80 6.68 26.27
C GLN A 245 14.36 5.35 26.88
N ASP A 246 14.06 5.34 28.18
CA ASP A 246 13.54 4.14 28.85
C ASP A 246 12.18 3.74 28.28
N THR A 247 11.30 4.72 28.04
CA THR A 247 9.96 4.49 27.49
C THR A 247 10.04 3.93 26.05
N ILE A 248 10.87 4.52 25.20
CA ILE A 248 11.11 4.10 23.82
C ILE A 248 11.66 2.68 23.79
N SER A 249 12.70 2.39 24.61
CA SER A 249 13.29 1.07 24.68
C SER A 249 12.28 0.01 25.12
N GLN A 250 11.51 0.26 26.18
CA GLN A 250 10.47 -0.66 26.65
C GLN A 250 9.37 -0.90 25.60
N ARG A 251 8.93 0.14 24.90
CA ARG A 251 7.90 0.01 23.86
C ARG A 251 8.42 -0.70 22.62
N ARG A 252 9.69 -0.46 22.24
CA ARG A 252 10.38 -1.17 21.17
C ARG A 252 10.49 -2.66 21.46
N ASP A 253 10.95 -3.03 22.66
CA ASP A 253 11.08 -4.42 23.09
C ASP A 253 9.71 -5.13 23.16
N ARG A 254 8.69 -4.42 23.64
CA ARG A 254 7.33 -4.93 23.64
C ARG A 254 6.81 -5.19 22.24
N LEU A 255 7.01 -4.25 21.30
CA LEU A 255 6.58 -4.40 19.91
C LEU A 255 7.26 -5.62 19.25
N LEU A 256 8.56 -5.81 19.49
CA LEU A 256 9.31 -6.98 19.00
C LEU A 256 8.76 -8.28 19.58
N THR A 257 8.44 -8.29 20.87
CA THR A 257 7.86 -9.45 21.55
C THR A 257 6.44 -9.77 21.07
N ASP A 258 5.64 -8.72 20.81
CA ASP A 258 4.24 -8.88 20.41
C ASP A 258 4.10 -9.21 18.91
N ARG A 259 5.12 -8.93 18.09
CA ARG A 259 5.11 -9.13 16.63
C ARG A 259 4.83 -10.59 16.24
N ASP A 260 5.37 -11.55 17.01
CA ASP A 260 5.24 -12.97 16.70
C ASP A 260 4.06 -13.63 17.44
N ARG A 261 3.24 -12.83 18.17
CA ARG A 261 2.07 -13.36 18.86
C ARG A 261 0.93 -13.60 17.87
N PRO A 262 0.32 -14.79 17.89
CA PRO A 262 -0.85 -15.05 17.05
C PRO A 262 -2.01 -14.18 17.52
N ILE A 263 -2.54 -13.37 16.61
CA ILE A 263 -3.72 -12.54 16.85
C ILE A 263 -4.97 -13.34 16.46
N PRO A 264 -5.99 -13.47 17.33
CA PRO A 264 -7.22 -14.15 16.97
C PRO A 264 -8.00 -13.34 15.92
N ALA A 265 -8.64 -14.04 14.99
CA ALA A 265 -9.43 -13.42 13.93
C ALA A 265 -10.62 -12.59 14.46
N VAL A 266 -11.16 -12.97 15.64
CA VAL A 266 -12.29 -12.28 16.28
C VAL A 266 -12.03 -12.20 17.78
N VAL A 267 -12.23 -11.01 18.35
CA VAL A 267 -12.15 -10.74 19.78
C VAL A 267 -13.52 -10.31 20.29
N TYR A 268 -14.02 -10.96 21.31
CA TYR A 268 -15.28 -10.58 21.97
C TYR A 268 -15.00 -9.84 23.27
N GLY A 269 -15.39 -8.56 23.31
CA GLY A 269 -15.13 -7.70 24.48
C GLY A 269 -13.66 -7.44 24.73
N ASN A 270 -13.28 -7.24 26.01
CA ASN A 270 -11.90 -6.94 26.42
C ASN A 270 -11.15 -8.19 26.95
N LEU A 271 -11.70 -9.38 26.77
CA LEU A 271 -11.08 -10.61 27.19
C LEU A 271 -10.01 -11.03 26.19
N LEU A 272 -8.77 -11.20 26.66
CA LEU A 272 -7.73 -11.84 25.89
C LEU A 272 -8.19 -13.27 25.56
N PRO A 273 -8.20 -13.66 24.29
CA PRO A 273 -8.60 -15.01 23.93
C PRO A 273 -7.62 -16.00 24.52
N ASN A 274 -8.15 -17.01 25.23
CA ASN A 274 -7.34 -18.12 25.69
C ASN A 274 -6.68 -18.78 24.47
N SER A 275 -5.36 -18.98 24.53
CA SER A 275 -4.52 -19.57 23.48
C SER A 275 -4.94 -20.99 23.04
N ARG A 276 -6.03 -21.52 23.57
CA ARG A 276 -6.59 -22.85 23.28
C ARG A 276 -7.73 -22.90 22.26
N GLN A 277 -8.25 -21.77 21.78
CA GLN A 277 -9.26 -21.77 20.70
C GLN A 277 -8.61 -21.68 19.31
N ARG A 278 -7.60 -22.52 19.05
CA ARG A 278 -7.19 -22.89 17.71
C ARG A 278 -8.02 -24.09 17.25
N SER A 279 -9.24 -23.85 16.84
CA SER A 279 -9.99 -24.83 16.04
C SER A 279 -11.23 -24.19 15.45
N ILE A 280 -11.04 -23.28 14.53
CA ILE A 280 -11.93 -23.22 13.38
C ILE A 280 -11.19 -24.01 12.34
N ASP A 281 -11.76 -25.11 11.94
CA ASP A 281 -11.26 -26.10 11.01
C ASP A 281 -10.51 -25.45 9.84
N SER A 282 -9.20 -25.27 9.97
CA SER A 282 -8.33 -25.26 8.80
C SER A 282 -8.33 -26.72 8.32
N ALA A 283 -9.39 -27.08 7.62
CA ALA A 283 -9.42 -28.29 6.84
C ALA A 283 -8.29 -28.21 5.82
N THR A 284 -7.08 -28.53 6.26
CA THR A 284 -6.08 -29.04 5.36
C THR A 284 -6.68 -30.35 4.88
N SER A 285 -7.39 -30.27 3.76
CA SER A 285 -7.80 -31.46 3.05
C SER A 285 -6.57 -32.32 2.93
N ALA A 286 -6.69 -33.62 3.15
CA ALA A 286 -5.62 -34.61 2.92
C ALA A 286 -5.09 -34.56 1.45
N THR A 287 -5.59 -33.67 0.62
CA THR A 287 -5.31 -33.45 -0.78
C THR A 287 -4.31 -32.33 -1.10
N GLY A 288 -3.74 -31.64 -0.08
CA GLY A 288 -2.79 -30.52 -0.36
C GLY A 288 -3.42 -29.26 -0.96
N ILE A 289 -4.75 -29.16 -0.98
CA ILE A 289 -5.49 -28.01 -1.51
C ILE A 289 -5.89 -27.08 -0.37
N MET A 290 -5.59 -25.79 -0.50
CA MET A 290 -6.04 -24.74 0.40
C MET A 290 -7.18 -23.96 -0.23
N GLN A 291 -8.21 -23.67 0.55
CA GLN A 291 -9.41 -22.95 0.12
C GLN A 291 -9.39 -21.53 0.68
N GLY A 292 -9.60 -20.55 -0.19
CA GLY A 292 -9.76 -19.14 0.14
C GLY A 292 -10.96 -18.51 -0.56
N ILE A 293 -10.97 -17.18 -0.66
CA ILE A 293 -11.99 -16.40 -1.34
C ILE A 293 -11.52 -16.10 -2.78
N PRO A 294 -12.30 -16.48 -3.83
CA PRO A 294 -11.98 -16.13 -5.20
C PRO A 294 -12.02 -14.61 -5.38
N ALA A 295 -10.95 -14.02 -5.87
CA ALA A 295 -10.79 -12.58 -5.95
C ALA A 295 -10.58 -12.04 -7.36
N SER A 296 -9.82 -12.75 -8.19
CA SER A 296 -9.61 -12.42 -9.60
C SER A 296 -9.45 -13.69 -10.42
N ILE A 297 -10.18 -13.79 -11.51
CA ILE A 297 -10.32 -14.99 -12.36
C ILE A 297 -8.99 -15.31 -13.06
N GLY A 298 -8.69 -16.59 -13.17
CA GLY A 298 -7.56 -17.14 -13.89
C GLY A 298 -6.99 -18.34 -13.16
N CYS A 299 -6.28 -19.21 -13.89
CA CYS A 299 -5.60 -20.37 -13.35
C CYS A 299 -4.16 -20.38 -13.86
N VAL A 300 -3.19 -20.41 -12.95
CA VAL A 300 -1.77 -20.38 -13.29
C VAL A 300 -0.97 -21.27 -12.34
N GLU A 301 0.16 -21.76 -12.86
CA GLU A 301 1.18 -22.46 -12.09
C GLU A 301 2.43 -21.57 -11.99
N GLY A 302 3.11 -21.64 -10.85
CA GLY A 302 4.34 -20.89 -10.63
C GLY A 302 4.97 -21.22 -9.29
N PHE A 303 5.99 -20.44 -8.95
CA PHE A 303 6.75 -20.62 -7.72
C PHE A 303 6.36 -19.58 -6.67
N ILE A 304 6.23 -20.04 -5.44
CA ILE A 304 5.91 -19.17 -4.29
C ILE A 304 7.06 -18.19 -4.02
N LYS A 305 6.70 -16.94 -3.80
CA LYS A 305 7.53 -15.91 -3.21
C LYS A 305 6.78 -15.26 -2.06
N ILE A 306 7.26 -15.49 -0.83
CA ILE A 306 6.67 -14.90 0.36
C ILE A 306 7.19 -13.49 0.53
N CYS A 307 6.28 -12.51 0.54
CA CYS A 307 6.60 -11.10 0.75
C CYS A 307 5.89 -10.61 2.02
N ARG A 308 6.67 -10.34 3.06
CA ARG A 308 6.16 -9.75 4.32
C ARG A 308 6.19 -8.23 4.29
N THR A 309 6.97 -7.66 3.39
CA THR A 309 7.08 -6.24 3.08
C THR A 309 7.07 -6.07 1.56
N ALA A 310 6.72 -4.88 1.05
CA ALA A 310 6.81 -4.62 -0.38
C ALA A 310 8.27 -4.72 -0.84
N THR A 311 8.50 -5.54 -1.86
CA THR A 311 9.81 -5.73 -2.49
C THR A 311 9.66 -5.67 -4.00
N THR A 312 10.70 -5.28 -4.72
CA THR A 312 10.72 -5.26 -6.18
C THR A 312 11.31 -6.51 -6.80
N ASP A 313 11.93 -7.38 -5.99
CA ASP A 313 12.56 -8.61 -6.47
C ASP A 313 11.64 -9.82 -6.27
N LEU A 314 10.81 -10.07 -7.26
CA LEU A 314 9.88 -11.20 -7.28
C LEU A 314 10.42 -12.44 -8.01
N GLY A 315 11.46 -12.29 -8.81
CA GLY A 315 11.89 -13.36 -9.71
C GLY A 315 10.94 -13.58 -10.90
N GLU A 316 11.23 -14.61 -11.70
CA GLU A 316 10.39 -15.01 -12.83
C GLU A 316 9.23 -15.89 -12.36
N SER A 317 8.04 -15.69 -12.94
CA SER A 317 6.82 -16.48 -12.65
C SER A 317 6.46 -16.58 -11.17
N ALA A 318 6.72 -15.53 -10.38
CA ALA A 318 6.47 -15.53 -8.95
C ALA A 318 4.98 -15.47 -8.64
N ILE A 319 4.51 -16.41 -7.84
CA ILE A 319 3.24 -16.37 -7.15
C ILE A 319 3.48 -15.72 -5.78
N VAL A 320 3.00 -14.49 -5.62
CA VAL A 320 3.26 -13.68 -4.44
C VAL A 320 2.33 -14.07 -3.31
N VAL A 321 2.91 -14.40 -2.15
CA VAL A 321 2.16 -14.68 -0.91
C VAL A 321 2.41 -13.55 0.08
N VAL A 322 1.33 -12.90 0.51
CA VAL A 322 1.37 -11.74 1.40
C VAL A 322 0.47 -11.90 2.62
N PRO A 323 0.83 -11.34 3.77
CA PRO A 323 -0.03 -11.40 4.96
C PRO A 323 -1.30 -10.56 4.78
N TYR A 324 -1.21 -9.43 4.09
CA TYR A 324 -2.32 -8.53 3.75
C TYR A 324 -1.96 -7.72 2.50
N THR A 325 -2.95 -7.00 1.98
CA THR A 325 -2.75 -6.08 0.85
C THR A 325 -3.32 -4.71 1.18
N ASP A 326 -2.51 -3.67 1.05
CA ASP A 326 -2.93 -2.28 1.13
C ASP A 326 -2.54 -1.54 -0.16
N ALA A 327 -2.88 -0.25 -0.27
CA ALA A 327 -2.64 0.57 -1.45
C ALA A 327 -1.17 0.56 -1.90
N GLY A 328 -0.24 0.60 -0.96
CA GLY A 328 1.19 0.61 -1.24
C GLY A 328 1.77 -0.68 -1.82
N TRP A 329 1.02 -1.77 -1.79
CA TRP A 329 1.42 -3.03 -2.43
C TRP A 329 1.17 -3.05 -3.94
N ALA A 330 0.38 -2.09 -4.46
CA ALA A 330 -0.05 -2.06 -5.85
C ALA A 330 1.11 -2.21 -6.86
N PRO A 331 2.22 -1.47 -6.74
CA PRO A 331 3.33 -1.58 -7.68
C PRO A 331 4.00 -2.97 -7.66
N LEU A 332 4.13 -3.60 -6.47
CA LEU A 332 4.69 -4.93 -6.32
C LEU A 332 3.80 -6.00 -6.97
N LEU A 333 2.49 -5.94 -6.67
CA LEU A 333 1.54 -6.95 -7.13
C LEU A 333 1.46 -7.06 -8.64
N LEU A 334 1.79 -6.00 -9.38
CA LEU A 334 1.89 -6.04 -10.85
C LEU A 334 3.00 -6.94 -11.39
N GLY A 335 4.03 -7.17 -10.63
CA GLY A 335 5.11 -8.09 -11.00
C GLY A 335 4.74 -9.55 -10.79
N ALA A 336 3.63 -9.83 -10.10
CA ALA A 336 3.21 -11.17 -9.74
C ALA A 336 2.50 -11.90 -10.90
N THR A 337 2.70 -13.22 -10.99
CA THR A 337 1.94 -14.11 -11.88
C THR A 337 0.59 -14.46 -11.26
N ALA A 338 0.52 -14.58 -9.92
CA ALA A 338 -0.71 -14.70 -9.15
C ALA A 338 -0.49 -14.13 -7.74
N ILE A 339 -1.60 -13.87 -7.03
CA ILE A 339 -1.60 -13.30 -5.67
C ILE A 339 -2.33 -14.24 -4.72
N ILE A 340 -1.69 -14.52 -3.59
CA ILE A 340 -2.27 -15.23 -2.44
C ILE A 340 -2.16 -14.30 -1.23
N SER A 341 -3.26 -14.05 -0.52
CA SER A 341 -3.26 -13.21 0.67
C SER A 341 -3.85 -13.95 1.87
N GLU A 342 -3.23 -13.81 3.06
CA GLU A 342 -3.75 -14.42 4.30
C GLU A 342 -5.08 -13.82 4.72
N VAL A 343 -5.20 -12.50 4.58
CA VAL A 343 -6.43 -11.78 4.89
C VAL A 343 -6.92 -10.99 3.68
N GLY A 344 -8.20 -10.65 3.70
CA GLY A 344 -8.81 -9.86 2.65
C GLY A 344 -10.03 -10.56 2.04
N GLY A 345 -10.76 -9.84 1.25
CA GLY A 345 -11.95 -10.32 0.54
C GLY A 345 -12.02 -9.74 -0.85
N GLN A 346 -13.14 -9.92 -1.52
CA GLN A 346 -13.36 -9.43 -2.88
C GLN A 346 -13.24 -7.90 -3.03
N LEU A 347 -13.36 -7.16 -1.92
CA LEU A 347 -13.28 -5.69 -1.88
C LEU A 347 -11.96 -5.17 -1.31
N SER A 348 -11.00 -6.05 -0.99
CA SER A 348 -9.67 -5.64 -0.54
C SER A 348 -8.87 -4.98 -1.67
N HIS A 349 -7.89 -4.12 -1.33
CA HIS A 349 -7.05 -3.43 -2.29
C HIS A 349 -6.39 -4.39 -3.27
N GLY A 350 -5.78 -5.47 -2.79
CA GLY A 350 -5.17 -6.48 -3.65
C GLY A 350 -6.14 -7.18 -4.59
N ALA A 351 -7.39 -7.43 -4.15
CA ALA A 351 -8.42 -8.01 -5.00
C ALA A 351 -8.86 -7.04 -6.12
N ILE A 352 -8.93 -5.74 -5.81
CA ILE A 352 -9.24 -4.70 -6.80
C ILE A 352 -8.12 -4.62 -7.84
N ILE A 353 -6.87 -4.53 -7.39
CA ILE A 353 -5.68 -4.51 -8.26
C ILE A 353 -5.62 -5.76 -9.12
N ALA A 354 -5.77 -6.94 -8.52
CA ALA A 354 -5.74 -8.21 -9.23
C ALA A 354 -6.76 -8.27 -10.38
N ARG A 355 -7.99 -7.79 -10.15
CA ARG A 355 -9.03 -7.73 -11.18
C ARG A 355 -8.72 -6.73 -12.28
N GLU A 356 -8.27 -5.53 -11.92
CA GLU A 356 -7.90 -4.50 -12.89
C GLU A 356 -6.78 -4.96 -13.82
N TYR A 357 -5.80 -5.69 -13.26
CA TYR A 357 -4.64 -6.17 -14.00
C TYR A 357 -4.76 -7.62 -14.51
N LYS A 358 -5.93 -8.25 -14.31
CA LYS A 358 -6.22 -9.64 -14.72
C LYS A 358 -5.19 -10.64 -14.16
N ILE A 359 -4.73 -10.40 -12.95
CA ILE A 359 -3.81 -11.29 -12.23
C ILE A 359 -4.68 -12.27 -11.42
N PRO A 360 -4.55 -13.59 -11.58
CA PRO A 360 -5.27 -14.56 -10.76
C PRO A 360 -5.00 -14.33 -9.27
N ALA A 361 -6.07 -14.33 -8.44
CA ALA A 361 -5.90 -14.03 -7.03
C ALA A 361 -6.86 -14.81 -6.13
N VAL A 362 -6.32 -15.28 -5.01
CA VAL A 362 -7.06 -15.95 -3.93
C VAL A 362 -6.75 -15.22 -2.62
N MET A 363 -7.80 -14.72 -1.96
CA MET A 363 -7.70 -14.03 -0.69
C MET A 363 -8.17 -14.90 0.46
N ASN A 364 -7.84 -14.52 1.70
CA ASN A 364 -8.27 -15.18 2.91
C ASN A 364 -7.84 -16.65 3.01
N ILE A 365 -6.57 -16.94 2.76
CA ILE A 365 -5.95 -18.23 3.07
C ILE A 365 -5.19 -18.09 4.40
N PRO A 366 -5.75 -18.51 5.52
CA PRO A 366 -5.14 -18.33 6.84
C PRO A 366 -3.75 -18.95 6.92
N GLU A 367 -2.81 -18.22 7.51
CA GLU A 367 -1.43 -18.65 7.73
C GLU A 367 -0.67 -19.02 6.43
N ALA A 368 -1.05 -18.46 5.27
CA ALA A 368 -0.41 -18.79 4.00
C ALA A 368 1.09 -18.50 4.01
N THR A 369 1.54 -17.41 4.66
CA THR A 369 2.97 -17.06 4.77
C THR A 369 3.79 -17.97 5.67
N THR A 370 3.13 -18.83 6.47
CA THR A 370 3.77 -19.82 7.34
C THR A 370 3.60 -21.26 6.83
N ARG A 371 2.50 -21.52 6.14
CA ARG A 371 2.17 -22.84 5.57
C ARG A 371 2.88 -23.11 4.25
N LEU A 372 3.08 -22.06 3.45
CA LEU A 372 3.82 -22.11 2.19
C LEU A 372 5.29 -21.74 2.40
N ARG A 373 6.14 -22.12 1.48
CA ARG A 373 7.58 -21.84 1.51
C ARG A 373 8.03 -21.26 0.16
N ASP A 374 9.01 -20.37 0.21
CA ASP A 374 9.66 -19.84 -0.99
C ASP A 374 10.14 -20.98 -1.89
N GLY A 375 9.90 -20.84 -3.19
CA GLY A 375 10.30 -21.82 -4.20
C GLY A 375 9.40 -23.04 -4.35
N GLN A 376 8.34 -23.20 -3.53
CA GLN A 376 7.35 -24.24 -3.75
C GLN A 376 6.57 -24.00 -5.03
N LYS A 377 6.33 -25.04 -5.81
CA LYS A 377 5.48 -24.98 -7.01
C LYS A 377 4.03 -25.16 -6.62
N VAL A 378 3.17 -24.24 -7.04
CA VAL A 378 1.74 -24.30 -6.79
C VAL A 378 0.92 -23.98 -8.03
N ARG A 379 -0.36 -24.40 -8.00
CA ARG A 379 -1.40 -23.96 -8.92
C ARG A 379 -2.36 -23.06 -8.16
N VAL A 380 -2.61 -21.86 -8.68
CA VAL A 380 -3.59 -20.91 -8.16
C VAL A 380 -4.77 -20.85 -9.10
N ASP A 381 -5.96 -21.16 -8.61
CA ASP A 381 -7.22 -21.00 -9.32
C ASP A 381 -8.04 -19.87 -8.68
N GLY A 382 -7.99 -18.72 -9.31
CA GLY A 382 -8.70 -17.52 -8.84
C GLY A 382 -10.21 -17.54 -9.12
N TYR A 383 -10.72 -18.50 -9.91
CA TYR A 383 -12.14 -18.70 -10.11
C TYR A 383 -12.73 -19.59 -9.00
N LEU A 384 -12.06 -20.69 -8.67
CA LEU A 384 -12.46 -21.60 -7.60
C LEU A 384 -12.04 -21.10 -6.21
N GLY A 385 -11.08 -20.17 -6.14
CA GLY A 385 -10.50 -19.70 -4.88
C GLY A 385 -9.61 -20.75 -4.21
N THR A 386 -8.88 -21.57 -5.00
CA THR A 386 -8.05 -22.65 -4.49
C THR A 386 -6.57 -22.44 -4.79
N VAL A 387 -5.74 -22.93 -3.87
CA VAL A 387 -4.30 -23.05 -4.04
C VAL A 387 -3.92 -24.51 -3.80
N GLU A 388 -3.34 -25.14 -4.80
CA GLU A 388 -2.91 -26.55 -4.79
C GLU A 388 -1.39 -26.64 -4.82
N LEU A 389 -0.81 -27.41 -3.90
CA LEU A 389 0.61 -27.73 -3.92
C LEU A 389 0.89 -28.75 -5.03
N LEU A 390 1.84 -28.42 -5.90
CA LEU A 390 2.32 -29.32 -6.95
C LEU A 390 3.67 -29.92 -6.50
N GLU A 391 3.77 -31.24 -6.65
CA GLU A 391 5.00 -31.97 -6.30
C GLU A 391 6.20 -31.57 -7.18
#